data_9121699ff9cfd56d2805b1fdd6d3b51c
#
_entry.id   9121699ff9cfd56d2805b1fdd6d3b51c
#
_cell.length_a   1.000
_cell.length_b   1.000
_cell.length_c   1.000
_cell.angle_alpha   90.00
_cell.angle_beta   90.00
_cell.angle_gamma   90.00
#
_symmetry.space_group_name_H-M   'P 1'
#
loop_
_entity.id
_entity.type
_entity.pdbx_description
1 polymer ?
#
loop_
_entity_poly.entity_id
_entity_poly.type
_entity_poly.pdbx_seq_one_letter_code
_entity_poly.pdbx_strand_id
1 'polypeptide(L)'
;MKNKQHLISNRAFWAIFACFSFFYIRGLFTLIYGTDATIYASLSAEMMETKNWLQIFHKGNDYLDKPPLHFWLSAGSFSLFGVSSFAYKLPSFLFTLLGTYSTFRLGKLLYNTQVGKISSLLFYSSFAVILINQDVRTDTILVGIVVFSLWQLITYVQTSKWLNLILGFIGIGMAMLVKGPIGLMVPVLSLGIHFLVKKEWHNIFKWQWLVGILISILVISPMLWGLYHQFDLQPNKEFNLASGMEGKGTSGLKFYFWDQSFGRITGSNKEWKNDSSLFFFVHTFLWSFLPWSILGVFGLFKKIKESVLNRNKHEFYTLGAIVIPYLAMSKSQFQLPHYIYVFFPMWFILAGWYVYKLTETSTWYIVLRWIHVLLNFTFISVSVLVLTLFFPTKSIFMWLPIFTGMIGMTYLYKNYKGKIQLIYTTLLGFAIVMFVFSFHFLPQAVSFDGPYQAAVKSKEFRVNQLFSNNAQSLSFDIYADVNVTYKNVYQLQDYTNNGNYIFVNESQIADVLKTYEEKAVYEFNHHAATNLKLSFLLESSRSNTLEKFYLVEI
;
A
#
# COMPACT_ATOMS: atom_id res chain seq x y z
N MET A 1 -39.65 21.53 3.57
CA MET A 1 -38.19 21.45 3.83
C MET A 1 -37.87 20.07 4.37
N LYS A 2 -37.33 19.13 3.56
CA LYS A 2 -36.89 17.82 4.05
C LYS A 2 -35.71 18.06 5.00
N ASN A 3 -35.85 17.71 6.28
CA ASN A 3 -34.76 17.71 7.26
C ASN A 3 -33.53 17.07 6.61
N LYS A 4 -32.46 17.85 6.39
CA LYS A 4 -31.15 17.33 5.95
C LYS A 4 -30.67 16.44 7.10
N GLN A 5 -30.85 15.13 6.99
CA GLN A 5 -30.32 14.19 7.98
C GLN A 5 -28.79 14.33 8.03
N HIS A 6 -28.30 14.95 9.09
CA HIS A 6 -26.87 14.99 9.40
C HIS A 6 -26.47 13.66 10.01
N LEU A 7 -26.10 12.66 9.16
CA LEU A 7 -25.67 11.35 9.64
C LEU A 7 -24.37 11.43 10.46
N ILE A 8 -23.41 12.22 9.98
CA ILE A 8 -22.13 12.42 10.68
C ILE A 8 -21.94 13.91 10.96
N SER A 9 -21.89 14.28 12.23
CA SER A 9 -21.60 15.64 12.66
C SER A 9 -20.12 16.00 12.39
N ASN A 10 -19.76 17.28 12.36
CA ASN A 10 -18.36 17.68 12.20
C ASN A 10 -17.48 17.18 13.35
N ARG A 11 -18.00 17.24 14.60
CA ARG A 11 -17.27 16.77 15.78
C ARG A 11 -16.98 15.27 15.70
N ALA A 12 -17.99 14.46 15.36
CA ALA A 12 -17.82 13.02 15.20
C ALA A 12 -16.86 12.69 14.05
N PHE A 13 -16.95 13.41 12.93
CA PHE A 13 -16.02 13.23 11.81
C PHE A 13 -14.56 13.39 12.24
N TRP A 14 -14.24 14.51 12.89
CA TRP A 14 -12.86 14.78 13.30
C TRP A 14 -12.38 13.88 14.45
N ALA A 15 -13.26 13.48 15.36
CA ALA A 15 -12.92 12.53 16.42
C ALA A 15 -12.56 11.15 15.86
N ILE A 16 -13.34 10.64 14.90
CA ILE A 16 -13.06 9.36 14.23
C ILE A 16 -11.77 9.47 13.40
N PHE A 17 -11.62 10.56 12.65
CA PHE A 17 -10.41 10.81 11.86
C PHE A 17 -9.16 10.82 12.74
N ALA A 18 -9.18 11.53 13.87
CA ALA A 18 -8.08 11.58 14.83
C ALA A 18 -7.78 10.20 15.43
N CYS A 19 -8.83 9.43 15.79
CA CYS A 19 -8.67 8.07 16.30
C CYS A 19 -7.91 7.17 15.31
N PHE A 20 -8.30 7.17 14.03
CA PHE A 20 -7.61 6.36 13.02
C PHE A 20 -6.23 6.93 12.65
N SER A 21 -6.03 8.25 12.69
CA SER A 21 -4.70 8.87 12.51
C SER A 21 -3.67 8.35 13.50
N PHE A 22 -4.10 8.00 14.72
CA PHE A 22 -3.21 7.40 15.73
C PHE A 22 -2.58 6.09 15.26
N PHE A 23 -3.33 5.23 14.54
CA PHE A 23 -2.80 3.99 13.99
C PHE A 23 -1.81 4.25 12.84
N TYR A 24 -2.10 5.24 11.98
CA TYR A 24 -1.18 5.63 10.92
C TYR A 24 0.12 6.20 11.47
N ILE A 25 0.03 7.11 12.46
CA ILE A 25 1.21 7.70 13.10
C ILE A 25 2.05 6.60 13.78
N ARG A 26 1.42 5.66 14.48
CA ARG A 26 2.13 4.50 15.06
C ARG A 26 2.84 3.69 13.97
N GLY A 27 2.18 3.51 12.82
CA GLY A 27 2.71 2.79 11.66
C GLY A 27 3.99 3.40 11.08
N LEU A 28 4.17 4.73 11.16
CA LEU A 28 5.38 5.39 10.69
C LEU A 28 6.65 4.90 11.41
N PHE A 29 6.51 4.45 12.66
CA PHE A 29 7.62 3.99 13.49
C PHE A 29 7.76 2.46 13.53
N THR A 30 6.92 1.73 12.81
CA THR A 30 7.06 0.27 12.66
C THR A 30 8.19 -0.04 11.68
N LEU A 31 8.92 -1.12 11.92
CA LEU A 31 9.98 -1.63 11.05
C LEU A 31 9.55 -1.65 9.57
N ILE A 32 10.47 -1.36 8.66
CA ILE A 32 10.32 -1.64 7.23
C ILE A 32 10.54 -3.15 7.07
N TYR A 33 9.51 -3.92 6.67
CA TYR A 33 9.58 -5.39 6.67
C TYR A 33 9.15 -5.92 5.34
N GLY A 34 8.46 -5.75 4.52
CA GLY A 34 8.09 -6.37 3.23
C GLY A 34 9.23 -6.30 2.21
N THR A 35 9.38 -7.31 1.39
CA THR A 35 10.43 -7.36 0.36
C THR A 35 10.44 -6.13 -0.54
N ASP A 36 9.27 -5.72 -1.07
CA ASP A 36 9.17 -4.52 -1.89
C ASP A 36 9.55 -3.25 -1.09
N ALA A 37 9.06 -3.15 0.16
CA ALA A 37 9.31 -1.97 0.99
C ALA A 37 10.80 -1.81 1.33
N THR A 38 11.48 -2.90 1.62
CA THR A 38 12.93 -2.90 1.91
C THR A 38 13.76 -2.58 0.67
N ILE A 39 13.41 -3.14 -0.50
CA ILE A 39 14.04 -2.77 -1.78
C ILE A 39 13.88 -1.28 -2.04
N TYR A 40 12.66 -0.75 -1.91
CA TYR A 40 12.38 0.66 -2.21
C TYR A 40 13.07 1.62 -1.23
N ALA A 41 13.19 1.23 0.04
CA ALA A 41 13.94 2.00 1.02
C ALA A 41 15.45 2.00 0.70
N SER A 42 16.03 0.85 0.33
CA SER A 42 17.42 0.74 -0.10
C SER A 42 17.72 1.58 -1.35
N LEU A 43 16.87 1.49 -2.39
CA LEU A 43 16.94 2.33 -3.59
C LEU A 43 16.91 3.83 -3.26
N SER A 44 16.04 4.22 -2.32
CA SER A 44 15.91 5.62 -1.91
C SER A 44 17.12 6.12 -1.13
N ALA A 45 17.73 5.26 -0.31
CA ALA A 45 18.96 5.58 0.42
C ALA A 45 20.15 5.71 -0.55
N GLU A 46 20.33 4.76 -1.47
CA GLU A 46 21.37 4.81 -2.49
C GLU A 46 21.23 6.05 -3.40
N MET A 47 19.99 6.39 -3.79
CA MET A 47 19.69 7.60 -4.55
C MET A 47 20.07 8.88 -3.80
N MET A 48 19.82 8.96 -2.50
CA MET A 48 20.20 10.08 -1.64
C MET A 48 21.73 10.21 -1.53
N GLU A 49 22.44 9.09 -1.33
CA GLU A 49 23.89 9.04 -1.16
C GLU A 49 24.64 9.39 -2.46
N THR A 50 24.25 8.77 -3.57
CA THR A 50 24.87 8.97 -4.88
C THR A 50 24.46 10.28 -5.55
N LYS A 51 23.38 10.93 -5.07
CA LYS A 51 22.74 12.10 -5.67
C LYS A 51 22.32 11.91 -7.14
N ASN A 52 22.16 10.66 -7.56
CA ASN A 52 21.67 10.32 -8.90
C ASN A 52 20.15 10.16 -8.87
N TRP A 53 19.42 11.19 -9.27
CA TRP A 53 17.96 11.24 -9.22
C TRP A 53 17.28 10.74 -10.50
N LEU A 54 18.01 10.64 -11.60
CA LEU A 54 17.43 10.31 -12.91
C LEU A 54 17.60 8.84 -13.27
N GLN A 55 18.73 8.25 -12.93
CA GLN A 55 19.02 6.84 -13.14
C GLN A 55 18.85 6.07 -11.84
N ILE A 56 18.25 4.90 -11.89
CA ILE A 56 17.93 4.13 -10.69
C ILE A 56 18.86 2.93 -10.61
N PHE A 57 19.57 2.82 -9.48
CA PHE A 57 20.44 1.70 -9.17
C PHE A 57 20.01 1.04 -7.87
N HIS A 58 20.26 -0.27 -7.76
CA HIS A 58 20.11 -1.03 -6.55
C HIS A 58 21.40 -1.82 -6.29
N LYS A 59 22.16 -1.42 -5.28
CA LYS A 59 23.46 -2.01 -4.95
C LYS A 59 24.41 -1.96 -6.16
N GLY A 60 24.44 -0.82 -6.82
CA GLY A 60 25.25 -0.58 -8.02
C GLY A 60 24.76 -1.23 -9.31
N ASN A 61 23.71 -2.06 -9.27
CA ASN A 61 23.11 -2.68 -10.45
C ASN A 61 21.95 -1.84 -10.99
N ASP A 62 21.72 -1.89 -12.29
CA ASP A 62 20.61 -1.18 -12.92
C ASP A 62 19.27 -1.69 -12.39
N TYR A 63 18.34 -0.77 -12.10
CA TYR A 63 17.00 -1.09 -11.64
C TYR A 63 15.94 -0.52 -12.58
N LEU A 64 15.02 -1.35 -13.04
CA LEU A 64 14.01 -0.97 -14.05
C LEU A 64 12.56 -1.26 -13.61
N ASP A 65 12.32 -2.08 -12.57
CA ASP A 65 10.99 -2.61 -12.26
C ASP A 65 9.95 -1.54 -11.88
N LYS A 66 10.34 -0.44 -11.22
CA LYS A 66 9.39 0.61 -10.80
C LYS A 66 9.85 2.02 -11.19
N PRO A 67 8.87 2.90 -11.54
CA PRO A 67 9.13 4.32 -11.79
C PRO A 67 9.57 5.08 -10.53
N PRO A 68 10.22 6.25 -10.66
CA PRO A 68 11.05 6.87 -9.62
C PRO A 68 10.32 7.67 -8.54
N LEU A 69 9.06 8.08 -8.70
CA LEU A 69 8.46 9.09 -7.80
C LEU A 69 8.46 8.66 -6.33
N HIS A 70 8.21 7.38 -6.06
CA HIS A 70 8.27 6.86 -4.69
C HIS A 70 9.68 7.03 -4.11
N PHE A 71 10.71 6.71 -4.88
CA PHE A 71 12.11 6.80 -4.48
C PHE A 71 12.54 8.25 -4.29
N TRP A 72 12.15 9.15 -5.21
CA TRP A 72 12.41 10.59 -5.06
C TRP A 72 11.84 11.17 -3.78
N LEU A 73 10.59 10.82 -3.46
CA LEU A 73 9.93 11.31 -2.25
C LEU A 73 10.57 10.75 -0.98
N SER A 74 10.92 9.46 -0.99
CA SER A 74 11.57 8.82 0.15
C SER A 74 13.02 9.30 0.33
N ALA A 75 13.79 9.45 -0.76
CA ALA A 75 15.15 10.01 -0.72
C ALA A 75 15.14 11.46 -0.24
N GLY A 76 14.19 12.28 -0.71
CA GLY A 76 13.99 13.64 -0.19
C GLY A 76 13.66 13.66 1.29
N SER A 77 12.81 12.74 1.76
CA SER A 77 12.49 12.58 3.17
C SER A 77 13.71 12.12 4.00
N PHE A 78 14.51 11.18 3.48
CA PHE A 78 15.76 10.75 4.10
C PHE A 78 16.78 11.89 4.22
N SER A 79 16.87 12.75 3.22
CA SER A 79 17.74 13.93 3.24
C SER A 79 17.36 14.93 4.33
N LEU A 80 16.08 14.99 4.74
CA LEU A 80 15.58 15.90 5.77
C LEU A 80 15.60 15.31 7.18
N PHE A 81 15.31 14.01 7.30
CA PHE A 81 15.04 13.37 8.60
C PHE A 81 16.00 12.20 8.92
N GLY A 82 16.98 11.94 8.05
CA GLY A 82 17.84 10.75 8.14
C GLY A 82 17.13 9.47 7.68
N VAL A 83 17.91 8.42 7.41
CA VAL A 83 17.41 7.11 7.01
C VAL A 83 16.72 6.44 8.20
N SER A 84 15.41 6.27 8.11
CA SER A 84 14.58 5.69 9.18
C SER A 84 13.24 5.23 8.64
N SER A 85 12.56 4.34 9.40
CA SER A 85 11.18 3.91 9.10
C SER A 85 10.23 5.10 8.97
N PHE A 86 10.35 6.09 9.85
CA PHE A 86 9.54 7.30 9.82
C PHE A 86 9.73 8.07 8.51
N ALA A 87 10.98 8.37 8.16
CA ALA A 87 11.29 9.15 6.96
C ALA A 87 10.87 8.43 5.66
N TYR A 88 11.03 7.10 5.60
CA TYR A 88 10.56 6.28 4.47
C TYR A 88 9.05 6.33 4.29
N LYS A 89 8.29 6.20 5.38
CA LYS A 89 6.82 6.07 5.34
C LYS A 89 6.07 7.40 5.29
N LEU A 90 6.70 8.50 5.75
CA LEU A 90 6.07 9.82 5.85
C LEU A 90 5.45 10.30 4.53
N PRO A 91 6.15 10.28 3.37
CA PRO A 91 5.56 10.69 2.10
C PRO A 91 4.28 9.92 1.77
N SER A 92 4.29 8.60 1.93
CA SER A 92 3.13 7.73 1.66
C SER A 92 1.94 8.06 2.55
N PHE A 93 2.18 8.36 3.82
CA PHE A 93 1.13 8.82 4.73
C PHE A 93 0.52 10.17 4.29
N LEU A 94 1.33 11.12 3.84
CA LEU A 94 0.84 12.40 3.32
C LEU A 94 -0.05 12.21 2.09
N PHE A 95 0.30 11.28 1.19
CA PHE A 95 -0.56 10.92 0.05
C PHE A 95 -1.82 10.18 0.46
N THR A 96 -1.81 9.44 1.56
CA THR A 96 -3.03 8.86 2.15
C THR A 96 -3.98 9.94 2.67
N LEU A 97 -3.45 10.99 3.31
CA LEU A 97 -4.23 12.16 3.72
C LEU A 97 -4.83 12.90 2.51
N LEU A 98 -4.02 13.11 1.45
CA LEU A 98 -4.49 13.67 0.18
C LEU A 98 -5.60 12.83 -0.42
N GLY A 99 -5.46 11.50 -0.43
CA GLY A 99 -6.46 10.54 -0.91
C GLY A 99 -7.76 10.61 -0.12
N THR A 100 -7.67 10.69 1.21
CA THR A 100 -8.81 10.84 2.12
C THR A 100 -9.57 12.14 1.85
N TYR A 101 -8.84 13.26 1.75
CA TYR A 101 -9.41 14.55 1.41
C TYR A 101 -10.05 14.55 0.02
N SER A 102 -9.38 13.98 -0.98
CA SER A 102 -9.87 13.90 -2.35
C SER A 102 -11.12 13.02 -2.46
N THR A 103 -11.18 11.92 -1.70
CA THR A 103 -12.38 11.06 -1.60
C THR A 103 -13.55 11.84 -1.00
N PHE A 104 -13.30 12.63 0.06
CA PHE A 104 -14.32 13.54 0.62
C PHE A 104 -14.83 14.53 -0.44
N ARG A 105 -13.91 15.21 -1.12
CA ARG A 105 -14.26 16.24 -2.12
C ARG A 105 -15.01 15.64 -3.31
N LEU A 106 -14.58 14.49 -3.80
CA LEU A 106 -15.22 13.80 -4.92
C LEU A 106 -16.59 13.26 -4.54
N GLY A 107 -16.73 12.62 -3.38
CA GLY A 107 -18.02 12.16 -2.87
C GLY A 107 -19.02 13.32 -2.64
N LYS A 108 -18.51 14.47 -2.14
CA LYS A 108 -19.31 15.71 -2.03
C LYS A 108 -19.72 16.26 -3.40
N LEU A 109 -18.82 16.25 -4.38
CA LEU A 109 -19.03 16.75 -5.73
C LEU A 109 -20.10 15.93 -6.48
N LEU A 110 -19.99 14.60 -6.41
CA LEU A 110 -20.88 13.68 -7.12
C LEU A 110 -22.25 13.54 -6.46
N TYR A 111 -22.34 13.72 -5.15
CA TYR A 111 -23.58 13.50 -4.40
C TYR A 111 -23.88 14.64 -3.41
N ASN A 112 -23.28 14.62 -2.23
CA ASN A 112 -23.46 15.66 -1.21
C ASN A 112 -22.40 15.55 -0.09
N THR A 113 -22.39 16.54 0.82
CA THR A 113 -21.41 16.62 1.92
C THR A 113 -21.45 15.41 2.86
N GLN A 114 -22.63 14.81 3.10
CA GLN A 114 -22.75 13.65 3.99
C GLN A 114 -22.14 12.40 3.33
N VAL A 115 -22.41 12.18 2.05
CA VAL A 115 -21.76 11.10 1.29
C VAL A 115 -20.25 11.29 1.29
N GLY A 116 -19.76 12.51 1.05
CA GLY A 116 -18.32 12.80 1.11
C GLY A 116 -17.71 12.44 2.47
N LYS A 117 -18.33 12.85 3.59
CA LYS A 117 -17.86 12.51 4.95
C LYS A 117 -17.83 11.01 5.20
N ILE A 118 -18.94 10.32 4.88
CA ILE A 118 -19.02 8.87 5.08
C ILE A 118 -17.93 8.19 4.25
N SER A 119 -17.86 8.47 2.95
CA SER A 119 -16.91 7.83 2.04
C SER A 119 -15.46 7.99 2.47
N SER A 120 -15.07 9.20 2.89
CA SER A 120 -13.71 9.47 3.36
C SER A 120 -13.38 8.77 4.67
N LEU A 121 -14.34 8.67 5.61
CA LEU A 121 -14.14 7.90 6.85
C LEU A 121 -14.05 6.40 6.58
N LEU A 122 -14.90 5.86 5.68
CA LEU A 122 -14.81 4.45 5.28
C LEU A 122 -13.47 4.14 4.62
N PHE A 123 -12.97 5.03 3.74
CA PHE A 123 -11.66 4.89 3.14
C PHE A 123 -10.55 4.91 4.19
N TYR A 124 -10.52 5.92 5.05
CA TYR A 124 -9.48 6.12 6.06
C TYR A 124 -9.48 5.06 7.16
N SER A 125 -10.63 4.41 7.41
CA SER A 125 -10.79 3.34 8.38
C SER A 125 -10.83 1.94 7.73
N SER A 126 -10.30 1.75 6.53
CA SER A 126 -10.26 0.43 5.90
C SER A 126 -8.95 -0.31 6.18
N PHE A 127 -9.05 -1.64 6.26
CA PHE A 127 -7.89 -2.50 6.55
C PHE A 127 -6.78 -2.33 5.52
N ALA A 128 -7.13 -2.35 4.21
CA ALA A 128 -6.15 -2.18 3.15
C ALA A 128 -5.36 -0.87 3.25
N VAL A 129 -6.05 0.27 3.51
CA VAL A 129 -5.39 1.57 3.56
C VAL A 129 -4.48 1.69 4.78
N ILE A 130 -4.87 1.10 5.92
CA ILE A 130 -4.00 1.01 7.09
C ILE A 130 -2.81 0.10 6.80
N LEU A 131 -3.05 -1.07 6.20
CA LEU A 131 -2.01 -2.07 5.92
C LEU A 131 -0.93 -1.53 4.96
N ILE A 132 -1.33 -0.86 3.85
CA ILE A 132 -0.35 -0.29 2.89
C ILE A 132 0.42 0.91 3.44
N ASN A 133 0.04 1.45 4.59
CA ASN A 133 0.82 2.44 5.33
C ASN A 133 1.73 1.80 6.39
N GLN A 134 1.54 0.51 6.71
CA GLN A 134 2.47 -0.29 7.53
C GLN A 134 3.57 -0.90 6.67
N ASP A 135 3.18 -1.60 5.59
CA ASP A 135 4.05 -2.15 4.53
C ASP A 135 3.95 -1.23 3.29
N VAL A 136 4.75 -0.15 3.31
CA VAL A 136 4.65 0.93 2.33
C VAL A 136 5.19 0.48 0.96
N ARG A 137 4.33 0.58 -0.04
CA ARG A 137 4.61 0.28 -1.45
C ARG A 137 4.21 1.44 -2.33
N THR A 138 4.53 1.38 -3.61
CA THR A 138 4.12 2.38 -4.62
C THR A 138 2.60 2.61 -4.62
N ASP A 139 1.81 1.59 -4.32
CA ASP A 139 0.34 1.66 -4.31
C ASP A 139 -0.22 2.67 -3.31
N THR A 140 0.46 2.90 -2.18
CA THR A 140 0.03 3.86 -1.17
C THR A 140 -0.05 5.28 -1.74
N ILE A 141 0.98 5.69 -2.48
CA ILE A 141 1.04 6.99 -3.14
C ILE A 141 0.07 7.03 -4.33
N LEU A 142 0.03 5.94 -5.13
CA LEU A 142 -0.82 5.84 -6.31
C LEU A 142 -2.29 6.08 -6.01
N VAL A 143 -2.85 5.43 -4.97
CA VAL A 143 -4.24 5.58 -4.56
C VAL A 143 -4.59 7.04 -4.28
N GLY A 144 -3.73 7.74 -3.53
CA GLY A 144 -3.93 9.14 -3.19
C GLY A 144 -3.93 10.06 -4.41
N ILE A 145 -2.96 9.88 -5.31
CA ILE A 145 -2.80 10.71 -6.51
C ILE A 145 -3.91 10.46 -7.52
N VAL A 146 -4.30 9.21 -7.75
CA VAL A 146 -5.34 8.87 -8.73
C VAL A 146 -6.69 9.47 -8.34
N VAL A 147 -7.10 9.35 -7.06
CA VAL A 147 -8.36 9.97 -6.63
C VAL A 147 -8.29 11.50 -6.63
N PHE A 148 -7.12 12.09 -6.34
CA PHE A 148 -6.89 13.52 -6.49
C PHE A 148 -7.08 13.96 -7.95
N SER A 149 -6.45 13.28 -8.88
CA SER A 149 -6.59 13.54 -10.32
C SER A 149 -8.05 13.46 -10.75
N LEU A 150 -8.76 12.40 -10.37
CA LEU A 150 -10.19 12.23 -10.68
C LEU A 150 -11.04 13.37 -10.12
N TRP A 151 -10.83 13.75 -8.86
CA TRP A 151 -11.55 14.89 -8.28
C TRP A 151 -11.31 16.16 -9.09
N GLN A 152 -10.07 16.46 -9.45
CA GLN A 152 -9.74 17.67 -10.21
C GLN A 152 -10.36 17.63 -11.60
N LEU A 153 -10.22 16.53 -12.35
CA LEU A 153 -10.74 16.41 -13.71
C LEU A 153 -12.27 16.47 -13.76
N ILE A 154 -12.97 15.81 -12.84
CA ILE A 154 -14.44 15.89 -12.77
C ILE A 154 -14.88 17.29 -12.37
N THR A 155 -14.14 17.98 -11.48
CA THR A 155 -14.38 19.40 -11.17
C THR A 155 -14.19 20.27 -12.42
N TYR A 156 -13.15 20.01 -13.24
CA TYR A 156 -12.94 20.71 -14.50
C TYR A 156 -14.12 20.50 -15.46
N VAL A 157 -14.59 19.29 -15.63
CA VAL A 157 -15.74 19.00 -16.51
C VAL A 157 -16.98 19.80 -16.08
N GLN A 158 -17.21 19.97 -14.78
CA GLN A 158 -18.36 20.71 -14.24
C GLN A 158 -18.20 22.24 -14.23
N THR A 159 -16.96 22.74 -14.13
CA THR A 159 -16.71 24.18 -13.89
C THR A 159 -15.91 24.87 -14.99
N SER A 160 -15.29 24.11 -15.87
CA SER A 160 -14.37 24.57 -16.93
C SER A 160 -13.17 25.39 -16.42
N LYS A 161 -12.80 25.27 -15.13
CA LYS A 161 -11.68 26.01 -14.54
C LYS A 161 -10.35 25.36 -14.91
N TRP A 162 -9.48 26.11 -15.60
CA TRP A 162 -8.17 25.64 -16.05
C TRP A 162 -7.28 25.05 -14.94
N LEU A 163 -7.30 25.64 -13.74
CA LEU A 163 -6.53 25.13 -12.62
C LEU A 163 -6.86 23.67 -12.33
N ASN A 164 -8.13 23.27 -12.42
CA ASN A 164 -8.54 21.88 -12.18
C ASN A 164 -8.08 20.95 -13.31
N LEU A 165 -8.03 21.41 -14.56
CA LEU A 165 -7.43 20.67 -15.67
C LEU A 165 -5.94 20.42 -15.40
N ILE A 166 -5.19 21.49 -15.11
CA ILE A 166 -3.74 21.44 -14.86
C ILE A 166 -3.43 20.50 -13.70
N LEU A 167 -4.09 20.68 -12.55
CA LEU A 167 -3.88 19.83 -11.37
C LEU A 167 -4.28 18.37 -11.64
N GLY A 168 -5.33 18.13 -12.40
CA GLY A 168 -5.77 16.80 -12.80
C GLY A 168 -4.72 16.06 -13.62
N PHE A 169 -4.14 16.73 -14.62
CA PHE A 169 -3.11 16.13 -15.47
C PHE A 169 -1.72 16.07 -14.83
N ILE A 170 -1.36 16.98 -13.93
CA ILE A 170 -0.21 16.82 -13.02
C ILE A 170 -0.41 15.54 -12.21
N GLY A 171 -1.61 15.32 -11.64
CA GLY A 171 -1.94 14.10 -10.92
C GLY A 171 -1.79 12.84 -11.78
N ILE A 172 -2.22 12.84 -13.05
CA ILE A 172 -2.00 11.72 -13.98
C ILE A 172 -0.49 11.48 -14.17
N GLY A 173 0.28 12.52 -14.49
CA GLY A 173 1.73 12.40 -14.69
C GLY A 173 2.43 11.85 -13.44
N MET A 174 2.10 12.35 -12.26
CA MET A 174 2.62 11.83 -10.99
C MET A 174 2.19 10.37 -10.76
N ALA A 175 0.96 9.98 -11.04
CA ALA A 175 0.51 8.59 -10.92
C ALA A 175 1.28 7.66 -11.88
N MET A 176 1.58 8.12 -13.09
CA MET A 176 2.44 7.42 -14.03
C MET A 176 3.89 7.30 -13.50
N LEU A 177 4.44 8.33 -12.87
CA LEU A 177 5.74 8.29 -12.20
C LEU A 177 5.79 7.35 -10.98
N VAL A 178 4.64 6.92 -10.45
CA VAL A 178 4.56 5.95 -9.35
C VAL A 178 4.48 4.51 -9.84
N LYS A 179 3.64 4.24 -10.83
CA LYS A 179 3.34 2.85 -11.26
C LYS A 179 3.08 2.68 -12.76
N GLY A 180 3.40 3.66 -13.57
CA GLY A 180 3.25 3.59 -15.03
C GLY A 180 1.81 3.78 -15.53
N PRO A 181 1.45 3.21 -16.69
CA PRO A 181 0.20 3.47 -17.40
C PRO A 181 -1.10 3.26 -16.60
N ILE A 182 -1.09 2.46 -15.53
CA ILE A 182 -2.26 2.28 -14.64
C ILE A 182 -2.74 3.61 -14.04
N GLY A 183 -1.81 4.56 -13.80
CA GLY A 183 -2.12 5.89 -13.30
C GLY A 183 -2.99 6.72 -14.25
N LEU A 184 -2.87 6.51 -15.56
CA LEU A 184 -3.69 7.12 -16.61
C LEU A 184 -5.01 6.36 -16.81
N MET A 185 -4.97 5.02 -16.72
CA MET A 185 -6.10 4.15 -17.08
C MET A 185 -7.36 4.47 -16.26
N VAL A 186 -7.24 4.64 -14.95
CA VAL A 186 -8.40 4.86 -14.07
C VAL A 186 -9.12 6.19 -14.37
N PRO A 187 -8.44 7.36 -14.47
CA PRO A 187 -9.07 8.61 -14.89
C PRO A 187 -9.69 8.54 -16.28
N VAL A 188 -9.00 7.97 -17.26
CA VAL A 188 -9.49 7.87 -18.64
C VAL A 188 -10.76 7.02 -18.73
N LEU A 189 -10.77 5.84 -18.10
CA LEU A 189 -11.95 4.97 -18.10
C LEU A 189 -13.12 5.59 -17.31
N SER A 190 -12.83 6.27 -16.20
CA SER A 190 -13.85 6.97 -15.41
C SER A 190 -14.59 8.04 -16.25
N LEU A 191 -13.83 8.95 -16.85
CA LEU A 191 -14.37 10.03 -17.68
C LEU A 191 -14.96 9.51 -18.98
N GLY A 192 -14.23 8.64 -19.68
CA GLY A 192 -14.63 8.10 -20.97
C GLY A 192 -15.96 7.35 -20.90
N ILE A 193 -16.12 6.44 -19.93
CA ILE A 193 -17.39 5.71 -19.74
C ILE A 193 -18.53 6.66 -19.42
N HIS A 194 -18.30 7.66 -18.56
CA HIS A 194 -19.31 8.66 -18.28
C HIS A 194 -19.76 9.39 -19.56
N PHE A 195 -18.83 9.93 -20.34
CA PHE A 195 -19.13 10.69 -21.55
C PHE A 195 -19.79 9.82 -22.62
N LEU A 196 -19.32 8.61 -22.85
CA LEU A 196 -19.91 7.66 -23.81
C LEU A 196 -21.34 7.30 -23.43
N VAL A 197 -21.55 6.93 -22.15
CA VAL A 197 -22.89 6.55 -21.68
C VAL A 197 -23.84 7.72 -21.70
N LYS A 198 -23.40 8.93 -21.37
CA LYS A 198 -24.21 10.16 -21.38
C LYS A 198 -24.35 10.78 -22.76
N LYS A 199 -23.61 10.29 -23.76
CA LYS A 199 -23.53 10.87 -25.11
C LYS A 199 -23.01 12.32 -25.08
N GLU A 200 -22.09 12.63 -24.17
CA GLU A 200 -21.48 13.96 -24.03
C GLU A 200 -20.27 14.09 -24.95
N TRP A 201 -20.50 13.95 -26.28
CA TRP A 201 -19.43 13.96 -27.29
C TRP A 201 -18.59 15.23 -27.26
N HIS A 202 -19.19 16.39 -26.96
CA HIS A 202 -18.47 17.65 -26.80
C HIS A 202 -17.41 17.61 -25.68
N ASN A 203 -17.61 16.78 -24.65
CA ASN A 203 -16.61 16.59 -23.60
C ASN A 203 -15.47 15.67 -24.04
N ILE A 204 -15.73 14.71 -24.93
CA ILE A 204 -14.69 13.81 -25.47
C ILE A 204 -13.73 14.58 -26.37
N PHE A 205 -14.23 15.44 -27.23
CA PHE A 205 -13.43 16.12 -28.25
C PHE A 205 -12.96 17.52 -27.85
N LYS A 206 -12.86 17.82 -26.54
CA LYS A 206 -12.28 19.06 -26.03
C LYS A 206 -10.78 19.13 -26.34
N TRP A 207 -10.35 20.17 -27.09
CA TRP A 207 -8.93 20.38 -27.39
C TRP A 207 -8.06 20.58 -26.13
N GLN A 208 -8.67 21.00 -25.01
CA GLN A 208 -8.01 21.19 -23.72
C GLN A 208 -7.38 19.87 -23.19
N TRP A 209 -7.88 18.72 -23.62
CA TRP A 209 -7.25 17.43 -23.28
C TRP A 209 -5.84 17.32 -23.85
N LEU A 210 -5.55 17.92 -25.03
CA LEU A 210 -4.20 17.96 -25.62
C LEU A 210 -3.23 18.73 -24.71
N VAL A 211 -3.67 19.87 -24.15
CA VAL A 211 -2.87 20.62 -23.17
C VAL A 211 -2.63 19.77 -21.92
N GLY A 212 -3.65 19.07 -21.45
CA GLY A 212 -3.52 18.16 -20.32
C GLY A 212 -2.51 17.04 -20.60
N ILE A 213 -2.56 16.40 -21.75
CA ILE A 213 -1.60 15.37 -22.17
C ILE A 213 -0.18 15.94 -22.18
N LEU A 214 0.01 17.14 -22.75
CA LEU A 214 1.32 17.82 -22.73
C LEU A 214 1.83 18.05 -21.31
N ILE A 215 0.97 18.47 -20.37
CA ILE A 215 1.31 18.63 -18.96
C ILE A 215 1.77 17.30 -18.36
N SER A 216 1.05 16.20 -18.61
CA SER A 216 1.46 14.88 -18.10
C SER A 216 2.80 14.43 -18.70
N ILE A 217 3.04 14.68 -20.00
CA ILE A 217 4.33 14.40 -20.66
C ILE A 217 5.46 15.20 -20.00
N LEU A 218 5.24 16.48 -19.72
CA LEU A 218 6.23 17.32 -19.02
C LEU A 218 6.54 16.79 -17.61
N VAL A 219 5.52 16.30 -16.88
CA VAL A 219 5.72 15.73 -15.54
C VAL A 219 6.55 14.45 -15.59
N ILE A 220 6.32 13.57 -16.58
CA ILE A 220 7.07 12.30 -16.69
C ILE A 220 8.41 12.44 -17.42
N SER A 221 8.68 13.56 -18.08
CA SER A 221 9.87 13.76 -18.93
C SER A 221 11.22 13.53 -18.23
N PRO A 222 11.43 13.89 -16.93
CA PRO A 222 12.70 13.60 -16.27
C PRO A 222 12.98 12.09 -16.17
N MET A 223 11.94 11.30 -15.89
CA MET A 223 12.06 9.83 -15.86
C MET A 223 12.33 9.28 -17.26
N LEU A 224 11.61 9.76 -18.29
CA LEU A 224 11.83 9.29 -19.66
C LEU A 224 13.26 9.58 -20.11
N TRP A 225 13.79 10.74 -19.77
CA TRP A 225 15.19 11.10 -20.00
C TRP A 225 16.15 10.13 -19.29
N GLY A 226 15.90 9.84 -18.00
CA GLY A 226 16.72 8.90 -17.22
C GLY A 226 16.73 7.50 -17.84
N LEU A 227 15.54 6.97 -18.18
CA LEU A 227 15.41 5.65 -18.82
C LEU A 227 16.13 5.57 -20.17
N TYR A 228 15.98 6.61 -21.00
CA TYR A 228 16.63 6.66 -22.30
C TYR A 228 18.16 6.63 -22.17
N HIS A 229 18.71 7.44 -21.25
CA HIS A 229 20.17 7.48 -21.04
C HIS A 229 20.74 6.23 -20.36
N GLN A 230 19.99 5.62 -19.44
CA GLN A 230 20.45 4.45 -18.70
C GLN A 230 20.39 3.17 -19.54
N PHE A 231 19.36 3.03 -20.41
CA PHE A 231 19.08 1.79 -21.13
C PHE A 231 19.15 1.93 -22.66
N ASP A 232 18.39 2.86 -23.24
CA ASP A 232 18.20 2.92 -24.69
C ASP A 232 19.45 3.37 -25.46
N LEU A 233 20.29 4.21 -24.87
CA LEU A 233 21.59 4.61 -25.44
C LEU A 233 22.68 3.54 -25.31
N GLN A 234 22.42 2.43 -24.63
CA GLN A 234 23.39 1.38 -24.36
C GLN A 234 22.94 0.01 -24.91
N PRO A 235 22.77 -0.15 -26.23
CA PRO A 235 22.17 -1.37 -26.82
C PRO A 235 22.98 -2.65 -26.62
N ASN A 236 24.25 -2.51 -26.27
CA ASN A 236 25.19 -3.65 -26.07
C ASN A 236 25.43 -3.96 -24.58
N LYS A 237 24.85 -3.19 -23.65
CA LYS A 237 25.00 -3.41 -22.22
C LYS A 237 24.23 -4.64 -21.80
N GLU A 238 24.87 -5.51 -21.04
CA GLU A 238 24.23 -6.61 -20.34
C GLU A 238 23.70 -6.09 -19.00
N PHE A 239 22.42 -6.28 -18.77
CA PHE A 239 21.76 -5.83 -17.56
C PHE A 239 21.44 -7.05 -16.69
N ASN A 240 22.01 -7.05 -15.48
CA ASN A 240 21.53 -7.90 -14.39
C ASN A 240 20.46 -7.10 -13.64
N LEU A 241 19.21 -7.20 -14.08
CA LEU A 241 18.11 -6.52 -13.41
C LEU A 241 17.84 -7.22 -12.08
N ALA A 242 17.62 -6.43 -11.04
CA ALA A 242 17.31 -6.93 -9.69
C ALA A 242 16.04 -7.84 -9.64
N SER A 243 15.27 -7.89 -10.72
CA SER A 243 14.13 -8.78 -10.95
C SER A 243 14.52 -10.17 -11.49
N GLY A 244 15.82 -10.47 -11.64
CA GLY A 244 16.28 -11.72 -12.27
C GLY A 244 16.21 -11.73 -13.80
N MET A 245 15.76 -10.65 -14.44
CA MET A 245 15.79 -10.52 -15.89
C MET A 245 17.22 -10.22 -16.35
N GLU A 246 17.86 -11.20 -16.92
CA GLU A 246 19.08 -11.00 -17.71
C GLU A 246 18.66 -10.56 -19.11
N GLY A 247 19.20 -9.46 -19.59
CA GLY A 247 18.84 -8.94 -20.92
C GLY A 247 19.98 -8.16 -21.55
N LYS A 248 20.24 -8.42 -22.82
CA LYS A 248 21.11 -7.59 -23.66
C LYS A 248 20.23 -6.65 -24.47
N GLY A 249 20.52 -5.35 -24.41
CA GLY A 249 19.83 -4.36 -25.23
C GLY A 249 18.37 -4.10 -24.82
N THR A 250 18.05 -4.15 -23.51
CA THR A 250 16.71 -3.82 -23.01
C THR A 250 16.42 -2.33 -23.18
N SER A 251 15.31 -1.98 -23.86
CA SER A 251 14.84 -0.60 -23.93
C SER A 251 14.07 -0.23 -22.66
N GLY A 252 14.52 0.78 -21.94
CA GLY A 252 13.85 1.30 -20.74
C GLY A 252 12.50 1.92 -21.06
N LEU A 253 12.39 2.63 -22.18
CA LEU A 253 11.14 3.25 -22.65
C LEU A 253 10.09 2.18 -23.04
N LYS A 254 10.48 1.14 -23.80
CA LYS A 254 9.60 0.04 -24.15
C LYS A 254 9.13 -0.70 -22.91
N PHE A 255 10.04 -1.00 -21.98
CA PHE A 255 9.71 -1.67 -20.72
C PHE A 255 8.67 -0.86 -19.95
N TYR A 256 8.86 0.43 -19.76
CA TYR A 256 7.96 1.29 -19.02
C TYR A 256 6.56 1.37 -19.62
N PHE A 257 6.46 1.63 -20.94
CA PHE A 257 5.15 1.82 -21.58
C PHE A 257 4.43 0.52 -21.90
N TRP A 258 5.16 -0.57 -22.14
CA TRP A 258 4.58 -1.81 -22.65
C TRP A 258 4.81 -3.01 -21.72
N ASP A 259 6.06 -3.42 -21.53
CA ASP A 259 6.38 -4.72 -20.93
C ASP A 259 5.91 -4.80 -19.47
N GLN A 260 6.11 -3.74 -18.70
CA GLN A 260 5.72 -3.69 -17.29
C GLN A 260 4.19 -3.75 -17.09
N SER A 261 3.40 -3.20 -17.99
CA SER A 261 1.94 -3.10 -17.84
C SER A 261 1.20 -4.15 -18.68
N PHE A 262 1.32 -4.06 -19.99
CA PHE A 262 0.64 -4.97 -20.91
C PHE A 262 1.27 -6.35 -20.91
N GLY A 263 2.57 -6.45 -20.75
CA GLY A 263 3.29 -7.73 -20.62
C GLY A 263 2.82 -8.56 -19.44
N ARG A 264 2.50 -7.92 -18.30
CA ARG A 264 1.93 -8.59 -17.11
C ARG A 264 0.49 -9.04 -17.32
N ILE A 265 -0.32 -8.28 -18.06
CA ILE A 265 -1.71 -8.65 -18.38
C ILE A 265 -1.73 -9.84 -19.34
N THR A 266 -0.90 -9.82 -20.37
CA THR A 266 -0.84 -10.85 -21.41
C THR A 266 -0.02 -12.08 -21.02
N GLY A 267 0.83 -11.98 -19.98
CA GLY A 267 1.77 -13.01 -19.58
C GLY A 267 2.85 -13.28 -20.62
N SER A 268 3.24 -12.26 -21.40
CA SER A 268 4.28 -12.39 -22.43
C SER A 268 5.66 -12.69 -21.84
N ASN A 269 5.91 -12.34 -20.59
CA ASN A 269 7.11 -12.72 -19.85
C ASN A 269 6.79 -13.88 -18.89
N LYS A 270 7.55 -14.99 -18.98
CA LYS A 270 7.36 -16.19 -18.15
C LYS A 270 7.55 -15.94 -16.65
N GLU A 271 8.40 -14.99 -16.28
CA GLU A 271 8.67 -14.63 -14.88
C GLU A 271 7.50 -13.91 -14.21
N TRP A 272 6.59 -13.30 -15.00
CA TRP A 272 5.41 -12.61 -14.50
C TRP A 272 4.15 -13.47 -14.68
N LYS A 273 4.22 -14.71 -14.22
CA LYS A 273 3.07 -15.61 -14.12
C LYS A 273 2.98 -16.13 -12.71
N ASN A 274 1.79 -16.06 -12.15
CA ASN A 274 1.45 -16.77 -10.93
C ASN A 274 0.13 -17.52 -11.12
N ASP A 275 -0.26 -18.33 -10.14
CA ASP A 275 -1.53 -19.05 -10.14
C ASP A 275 -2.69 -18.06 -10.08
N SER A 276 -2.98 -17.44 -11.23
CA SER A 276 -4.02 -16.44 -11.36
C SER A 276 -5.40 -17.06 -11.43
N SER A 277 -6.37 -16.46 -10.72
CA SER A 277 -7.77 -16.88 -10.73
C SER A 277 -8.66 -15.66 -11.01
N LEU A 278 -9.71 -15.86 -11.80
CA LEU A 278 -10.74 -14.81 -12.01
C LEU A 278 -11.38 -14.33 -10.70
N PHE A 279 -11.41 -15.20 -9.69
CA PHE A 279 -11.97 -14.91 -8.37
C PHE A 279 -10.96 -14.33 -7.35
N PHE A 280 -9.66 -14.27 -7.69
CA PHE A 280 -8.62 -13.79 -6.81
C PHE A 280 -8.95 -12.39 -6.22
N PHE A 281 -9.32 -11.46 -7.08
CA PHE A 281 -9.65 -10.11 -6.62
C PHE A 281 -11.01 -9.99 -5.92
N VAL A 282 -11.94 -10.92 -6.15
CA VAL A 282 -13.18 -11.00 -5.34
C VAL A 282 -12.84 -11.36 -3.90
N HIS A 283 -12.05 -12.41 -3.72
CA HIS A 283 -11.54 -12.80 -2.39
C HIS A 283 -10.73 -11.66 -1.76
N THR A 284 -9.79 -11.08 -2.52
CA THR A 284 -8.96 -9.96 -2.05
C THR A 284 -9.82 -8.77 -1.59
N PHE A 285 -10.83 -8.40 -2.35
CA PHE A 285 -11.74 -7.31 -1.99
C PHE A 285 -12.45 -7.59 -0.66
N LEU A 286 -12.91 -8.81 -0.42
CA LEU A 286 -13.67 -9.13 0.78
C LEU A 286 -12.88 -8.89 2.07
N TRP A 287 -11.62 -9.29 2.14
CA TRP A 287 -10.80 -9.08 3.34
C TRP A 287 -10.13 -7.70 3.39
N SER A 288 -9.67 -7.19 2.26
CA SER A 288 -8.89 -5.94 2.22
C SER A 288 -9.77 -4.69 2.40
N PHE A 289 -11.04 -4.76 1.95
CA PHE A 289 -12.00 -3.67 2.11
C PHE A 289 -12.71 -3.68 3.48
N LEU A 290 -12.37 -4.61 4.39
CA LEU A 290 -12.93 -4.65 5.75
C LEU A 290 -12.77 -3.30 6.47
N PRO A 291 -13.75 -2.96 7.30
CA PRO A 291 -15.00 -3.66 7.63
C PRO A 291 -16.18 -3.39 6.66
N TRP A 292 -15.92 -2.73 5.53
CA TRP A 292 -16.92 -2.13 4.65
C TRP A 292 -17.24 -2.96 3.40
N SER A 293 -16.68 -4.16 3.26
CA SER A 293 -16.74 -4.99 2.06
C SER A 293 -18.18 -5.21 1.57
N ILE A 294 -19.06 -5.57 2.46
CA ILE A 294 -20.47 -5.83 2.13
C ILE A 294 -21.19 -4.54 1.70
N LEU A 295 -20.91 -3.40 2.35
CA LEU A 295 -21.45 -2.10 1.92
C LEU A 295 -20.97 -1.69 0.53
N GLY A 296 -19.73 -1.99 0.21
CA GLY A 296 -19.15 -1.75 -1.14
C GLY A 296 -19.85 -2.58 -2.20
N VAL A 297 -20.05 -3.88 -1.95
CA VAL A 297 -20.75 -4.81 -2.86
C VAL A 297 -22.19 -4.35 -3.11
N PHE A 298 -22.96 -4.10 -2.04
CA PHE A 298 -24.34 -3.61 -2.18
C PHE A 298 -24.41 -2.23 -2.84
N GLY A 299 -23.46 -1.36 -2.55
CA GLY A 299 -23.33 -0.04 -3.20
C GLY A 299 -23.16 -0.17 -4.71
N LEU A 300 -22.28 -1.05 -5.17
CA LEU A 300 -22.06 -1.31 -6.59
C LEU A 300 -23.32 -1.86 -7.27
N PHE A 301 -23.90 -2.93 -6.74
CA PHE A 301 -25.09 -3.54 -7.34
C PHE A 301 -26.27 -2.57 -7.41
N LYS A 302 -26.51 -1.80 -6.34
CA LYS A 302 -27.56 -0.77 -6.33
C LYS A 302 -27.27 0.32 -7.36
N LYS A 303 -26.01 0.77 -7.46
CA LYS A 303 -25.62 1.78 -8.44
C LYS A 303 -25.84 1.29 -9.87
N ILE A 304 -25.43 0.06 -10.19
CA ILE A 304 -25.66 -0.54 -11.51
C ILE A 304 -27.17 -0.58 -11.80
N LYS A 305 -27.98 -1.13 -10.89
CA LYS A 305 -29.44 -1.22 -11.05
C LYS A 305 -30.09 0.15 -11.31
N GLU A 306 -29.79 1.14 -10.46
CA GLU A 306 -30.35 2.49 -10.61
C GLU A 306 -29.86 3.18 -11.89
N SER A 307 -28.61 2.95 -12.30
CA SER A 307 -28.02 3.52 -13.52
C SER A 307 -28.61 2.93 -14.81
N VAL A 308 -28.93 1.64 -14.81
CA VAL A 308 -29.63 0.99 -15.93
C VAL A 308 -31.08 1.51 -16.05
N LEU A 309 -31.79 1.59 -14.93
CA LEU A 309 -33.19 2.04 -14.91
C LEU A 309 -33.36 3.54 -15.22
N ASN A 310 -32.42 4.39 -14.82
CA ASN A 310 -32.52 5.86 -14.91
C ASN A 310 -31.20 6.47 -15.40
N ARG A 311 -30.74 6.08 -16.58
CA ARG A 311 -29.45 6.49 -17.18
C ARG A 311 -29.21 8.02 -17.13
N ASN A 312 -30.22 8.82 -17.38
CA ASN A 312 -30.10 10.29 -17.44
C ASN A 312 -29.87 10.94 -16.07
N LYS A 313 -30.27 10.30 -14.98
CA LYS A 313 -30.22 10.87 -13.61
C LYS A 313 -28.93 10.52 -12.86
N HIS A 314 -28.12 9.57 -13.36
CA HIS A 314 -26.96 9.07 -12.64
C HIS A 314 -25.64 9.42 -13.32
N GLU A 315 -24.59 9.63 -12.53
CA GLU A 315 -23.22 9.68 -13.01
C GLU A 315 -22.70 8.26 -13.25
N PHE A 316 -21.72 8.13 -14.15
CA PHE A 316 -21.04 6.87 -14.48
C PHE A 316 -19.52 6.92 -14.21
N TYR A 317 -19.03 8.00 -13.62
CA TYR A 317 -17.61 8.13 -13.26
C TYR A 317 -17.16 7.02 -12.33
N THR A 318 -17.96 6.74 -11.27
CA THR A 318 -17.65 5.68 -10.30
C THR A 318 -17.66 4.30 -10.94
N LEU A 319 -18.65 4.00 -11.80
CA LEU A 319 -18.73 2.70 -12.48
C LEU A 319 -17.60 2.52 -13.51
N GLY A 320 -17.26 3.57 -14.26
CA GLY A 320 -16.17 3.56 -15.23
C GLY A 320 -14.80 3.33 -14.57
N ALA A 321 -14.57 3.93 -13.40
CA ALA A 321 -13.35 3.75 -12.65
C ALA A 321 -13.22 2.37 -11.98
N ILE A 322 -14.32 1.64 -11.81
CA ILE A 322 -14.34 0.35 -11.09
C ILE A 322 -14.46 -0.82 -12.07
N VAL A 323 -15.54 -0.87 -12.86
CA VAL A 323 -15.97 -2.12 -13.51
C VAL A 323 -14.95 -2.59 -14.56
N ILE A 324 -14.58 -1.70 -15.49
CA ILE A 324 -13.67 -2.09 -16.59
C ILE A 324 -12.26 -2.37 -16.08
N PRO A 325 -11.64 -1.47 -15.25
CA PRO A 325 -10.31 -1.75 -14.73
C PRO A 325 -10.27 -3.02 -13.87
N TYR A 326 -11.29 -3.25 -13.04
CA TYR A 326 -11.37 -4.43 -12.19
C TYR A 326 -11.44 -5.72 -13.02
N LEU A 327 -12.27 -5.75 -14.08
CA LEU A 327 -12.36 -6.90 -14.98
C LEU A 327 -11.06 -7.13 -15.77
N ALA A 328 -10.40 -6.06 -16.22
CA ALA A 328 -9.11 -6.15 -16.90
C ALA A 328 -8.03 -6.76 -15.97
N MET A 329 -7.94 -6.29 -14.73
CA MET A 329 -7.01 -6.83 -13.74
C MET A 329 -7.34 -8.28 -13.36
N SER A 330 -8.63 -8.66 -13.29
CA SER A 330 -9.04 -10.04 -12.99
C SER A 330 -8.63 -11.06 -14.07
N LYS A 331 -8.35 -10.60 -15.30
CA LYS A 331 -7.82 -11.39 -16.40
C LYS A 331 -6.29 -11.40 -16.47
N SER A 332 -5.62 -10.61 -15.63
CA SER A 332 -4.15 -10.56 -15.63
C SER A 332 -3.54 -11.90 -15.25
N GLN A 333 -2.45 -12.28 -15.92
CA GLN A 333 -1.68 -13.50 -15.65
C GLN A 333 -0.81 -13.37 -14.37
N PHE A 334 -0.62 -12.16 -13.88
CA PHE A 334 0.10 -11.86 -12.64
C PHE A 334 -0.78 -11.01 -11.72
N GLN A 335 -1.17 -11.58 -10.58
CA GLN A 335 -2.12 -10.97 -9.65
C GLN A 335 -1.50 -10.83 -8.26
N LEU A 336 -1.54 -9.62 -7.71
CA LEU A 336 -1.15 -9.31 -6.32
C LEU A 336 -2.29 -8.54 -5.64
N PRO A 337 -2.52 -8.76 -4.33
CA PRO A 337 -3.67 -8.17 -3.62
C PRO A 337 -3.79 -6.65 -3.78
N HIS A 338 -2.68 -5.93 -3.70
CA HIS A 338 -2.66 -4.46 -3.73
C HIS A 338 -2.98 -3.84 -5.11
N TYR A 339 -3.07 -4.63 -6.19
CA TYR A 339 -3.36 -4.11 -7.52
C TYR A 339 -4.74 -3.47 -7.64
N ILE A 340 -5.72 -3.91 -6.85
CA ILE A 340 -7.08 -3.36 -6.88
C ILE A 340 -7.27 -2.15 -5.95
N TYR A 341 -6.30 -1.80 -5.11
CA TYR A 341 -6.46 -0.73 -4.12
C TYR A 341 -6.63 0.65 -4.77
N VAL A 342 -6.09 0.85 -5.97
CA VAL A 342 -6.26 2.09 -6.73
C VAL A 342 -7.74 2.42 -7.04
N PHE A 343 -8.61 1.41 -7.05
CA PHE A 343 -10.06 1.57 -7.29
C PHE A 343 -10.85 1.84 -6.00
N PHE A 344 -10.26 1.61 -4.84
CA PHE A 344 -10.95 1.66 -3.55
C PHE A 344 -11.62 3.01 -3.23
N PRO A 345 -11.03 4.18 -3.51
CA PRO A 345 -11.72 5.45 -3.29
C PRO A 345 -13.10 5.51 -3.95
N MET A 346 -13.22 4.98 -5.18
CA MET A 346 -14.49 4.94 -5.91
C MET A 346 -15.50 3.97 -5.27
N TRP A 347 -15.02 2.80 -4.83
CA TRP A 347 -15.82 1.84 -4.09
C TRP A 347 -16.32 2.43 -2.76
N PHE A 348 -15.48 3.17 -2.02
CA PHE A 348 -15.90 3.84 -0.78
C PHE A 348 -16.91 4.96 -1.04
N ILE A 349 -16.83 5.65 -2.19
CA ILE A 349 -17.86 6.63 -2.58
C ILE A 349 -19.19 5.91 -2.83
N LEU A 350 -19.21 4.75 -3.49
CA LEU A 350 -20.43 3.96 -3.66
C LEU A 350 -20.96 3.40 -2.33
N ALA A 351 -20.10 2.92 -1.45
CA ALA A 351 -20.48 2.47 -0.14
C ALA A 351 -21.12 3.60 0.70
N GLY A 352 -20.47 4.78 0.74
CA GLY A 352 -20.98 5.97 1.41
C GLY A 352 -22.31 6.46 0.85
N TRP A 353 -22.44 6.47 -0.47
CA TRP A 353 -23.69 6.80 -1.16
C TRP A 353 -24.80 5.77 -0.83
N TYR A 354 -24.46 4.47 -0.81
CA TYR A 354 -25.41 3.42 -0.45
C TYR A 354 -25.91 3.58 0.99
N VAL A 355 -25.02 3.77 1.95
CA VAL A 355 -25.36 4.02 3.36
C VAL A 355 -26.26 5.26 3.49
N TYR A 356 -25.93 6.35 2.79
CA TYR A 356 -26.75 7.56 2.83
C TYR A 356 -28.17 7.30 2.33
N LYS A 357 -28.34 6.53 1.24
CA LYS A 357 -29.64 6.19 0.65
C LYS A 357 -30.37 5.02 1.33
N LEU A 358 -29.71 4.25 2.17
CA LEU A 358 -30.28 3.07 2.81
C LEU A 358 -31.48 3.47 3.69
N THR A 359 -32.61 2.79 3.48
CA THR A 359 -33.83 2.98 4.28
C THR A 359 -33.80 2.03 5.47
N GLU A 360 -33.97 2.55 6.67
CA GLU A 360 -33.81 1.79 7.92
C GLU A 360 -34.93 0.75 8.14
N THR A 361 -36.06 0.88 7.45
CA THR A 361 -37.16 -0.09 7.44
C THR A 361 -36.96 -1.22 6.40
N SER A 362 -35.90 -1.15 5.57
CA SER A 362 -35.69 -2.15 4.53
C SER A 362 -35.11 -3.45 5.09
N THR A 363 -35.49 -4.58 4.49
CA THR A 363 -34.90 -5.90 4.80
C THR A 363 -33.39 -5.89 4.70
N TRP A 364 -32.82 -5.18 3.71
CA TRP A 364 -31.37 -5.05 3.52
C TRP A 364 -30.68 -4.33 4.68
N TYR A 365 -31.34 -3.35 5.32
CA TYR A 365 -30.80 -2.72 6.52
C TYR A 365 -30.73 -3.72 7.68
N ILE A 366 -31.77 -4.55 7.88
CA ILE A 366 -31.78 -5.56 8.92
C ILE A 366 -30.66 -6.58 8.71
N VAL A 367 -30.50 -7.08 7.47
CA VAL A 367 -29.40 -8.01 7.10
C VAL A 367 -28.03 -7.38 7.39
N LEU A 368 -27.80 -6.16 6.92
CA LEU A 368 -26.53 -5.45 7.15
C LEU A 368 -26.25 -5.21 8.63
N ARG A 369 -27.27 -4.88 9.40
CA ARG A 369 -27.14 -4.71 10.85
C ARG A 369 -26.61 -5.98 11.52
N TRP A 370 -27.17 -7.14 11.19
CA TRP A 370 -26.72 -8.41 11.75
C TRP A 370 -25.30 -8.81 11.27
N ILE A 371 -24.98 -8.56 10.01
CA ILE A 371 -23.61 -8.77 9.49
C ILE A 371 -22.61 -7.91 10.28
N HIS A 372 -22.91 -6.63 10.52
CA HIS A 372 -22.01 -5.75 11.27
C HIS A 372 -21.94 -6.09 12.77
N VAL A 373 -23.00 -6.63 13.36
CA VAL A 373 -22.95 -7.20 14.73
C VAL A 373 -21.98 -8.39 14.76
N LEU A 374 -22.10 -9.30 13.79
CA LEU A 374 -21.18 -10.44 13.66
C LEU A 374 -19.73 -9.99 13.43
N LEU A 375 -19.49 -9.00 12.57
CA LEU A 375 -18.17 -8.42 12.36
C LEU A 375 -17.59 -7.85 13.66
N ASN A 376 -18.36 -7.11 14.44
CA ASN A 376 -17.89 -6.57 15.72
C ASN A 376 -17.53 -7.69 16.70
N PHE A 377 -18.33 -8.76 16.76
CA PHE A 377 -17.99 -9.94 17.56
C PHE A 377 -16.70 -10.59 17.08
N THR A 378 -16.53 -10.75 15.76
CA THR A 378 -15.29 -11.28 15.15
C THR A 378 -14.07 -10.41 15.49
N PHE A 379 -14.16 -9.09 15.42
CA PHE A 379 -13.05 -8.19 15.74
C PHE A 379 -12.60 -8.31 17.20
N ILE A 380 -13.56 -8.39 18.12
CA ILE A 380 -13.26 -8.61 19.54
C ILE A 380 -12.64 -9.99 19.74
N SER A 381 -13.21 -11.05 19.15
CA SER A 381 -12.69 -12.41 19.25
C SER A 381 -11.27 -12.54 18.71
N VAL A 382 -10.99 -11.96 17.53
CA VAL A 382 -9.63 -11.93 16.94
C VAL A 382 -8.68 -11.19 17.87
N SER A 383 -9.09 -10.05 18.45
CA SER A 383 -8.25 -9.32 19.41
C SER A 383 -7.91 -10.17 20.62
N VAL A 384 -8.88 -10.89 21.19
CA VAL A 384 -8.66 -11.82 22.32
C VAL A 384 -7.73 -12.96 21.89
N LEU A 385 -7.96 -13.60 20.74
CA LEU A 385 -7.11 -14.68 20.23
C LEU A 385 -5.65 -14.23 20.03
N VAL A 386 -5.43 -13.01 19.53
CA VAL A 386 -4.08 -12.47 19.41
C VAL A 386 -3.40 -12.33 20.77
N LEU A 387 -4.12 -11.80 21.77
CA LEU A 387 -3.56 -11.54 23.10
C LEU A 387 -3.42 -12.79 23.99
N THR A 388 -4.07 -13.92 23.62
CA THR A 388 -4.06 -15.16 24.43
C THR A 388 -3.33 -16.32 23.77
N LEU A 389 -3.46 -16.50 22.45
CA LEU A 389 -2.94 -17.68 21.74
C LEU A 389 -1.81 -17.37 20.77
N PHE A 390 -1.91 -16.25 20.02
CA PHE A 390 -0.93 -15.96 18.99
C PHE A 390 0.32 -15.29 19.56
N PHE A 391 0.15 -14.24 20.31
CA PHE A 391 1.22 -13.54 21.03
C PHE A 391 0.73 -13.20 22.43
N PRO A 392 0.78 -14.17 23.38
CA PRO A 392 0.26 -13.99 24.72
C PRO A 392 0.87 -12.80 25.44
N THR A 393 0.05 -12.02 26.15
CA THR A 393 0.54 -10.90 26.95
C THR A 393 -0.20 -10.75 28.27
N LYS A 394 0.58 -10.41 29.32
CA LYS A 394 0.06 -10.05 30.65
C LYS A 394 -0.16 -8.53 30.80
N SER A 395 0.18 -7.73 29.80
CA SER A 395 0.07 -6.27 29.85
C SER A 395 -1.39 -5.83 29.86
N ILE A 396 -1.84 -5.27 30.98
CA ILE A 396 -3.18 -4.72 31.11
C ILE A 396 -3.49 -3.63 30.06
N PHE A 397 -2.49 -2.91 29.59
CA PHE A 397 -2.64 -1.87 28.56
C PHE A 397 -3.14 -2.43 27.22
N MET A 398 -2.85 -3.70 26.90
CA MET A 398 -3.32 -4.34 25.67
C MET A 398 -4.79 -4.78 25.81
N TRP A 399 -5.26 -5.07 27.01
CA TRP A 399 -6.62 -5.47 27.31
C TRP A 399 -7.58 -4.28 27.48
N LEU A 400 -7.06 -3.12 27.93
CA LEU A 400 -7.85 -1.93 28.22
C LEU A 400 -8.73 -1.47 27.06
N PRO A 401 -8.28 -1.41 25.78
CA PRO A 401 -9.13 -1.04 24.64
C PRO A 401 -10.27 -2.01 24.38
N ILE A 402 -10.10 -3.30 24.69
CA ILE A 402 -11.18 -4.29 24.56
C ILE A 402 -12.28 -3.98 25.58
N PHE A 403 -11.93 -3.81 26.86
CA PHE A 403 -12.91 -3.53 27.93
C PHE A 403 -13.59 -2.17 27.74
N THR A 404 -12.83 -1.10 27.48
CA THR A 404 -13.37 0.24 27.27
C THR A 404 -14.19 0.30 25.98
N GLY A 405 -13.77 -0.41 24.94
CA GLY A 405 -14.50 -0.54 23.70
C GLY A 405 -15.82 -1.28 23.85
N MET A 406 -15.90 -2.33 24.65
CA MET A 406 -17.18 -3.02 24.97
C MET A 406 -18.14 -2.10 25.71
N ILE A 407 -17.64 -1.31 26.67
CA ILE A 407 -18.45 -0.27 27.36
C ILE A 407 -18.94 0.76 26.33
N GLY A 408 -18.04 1.25 25.46
CA GLY A 408 -18.36 2.18 24.38
C GLY A 408 -19.40 1.62 23.41
N MET A 409 -19.30 0.34 23.02
CA MET A 409 -20.30 -0.33 22.20
C MET A 409 -21.67 -0.34 22.87
N THR A 410 -21.73 -0.71 24.16
CA THR A 410 -22.98 -0.72 24.92
C THR A 410 -23.62 0.67 24.96
N TYR A 411 -22.78 1.70 25.15
CA TYR A 411 -23.23 3.10 25.08
C TYR A 411 -23.78 3.46 23.70
N LEU A 412 -23.08 3.08 22.61
CA LEU A 412 -23.51 3.35 21.24
C LEU A 412 -24.82 2.62 20.91
N TYR A 413 -25.00 1.37 21.35
CA TYR A 413 -26.23 0.63 21.13
C TYR A 413 -27.44 1.23 21.89
N LYS A 414 -27.23 1.83 23.07
CA LYS A 414 -28.28 2.49 23.84
C LYS A 414 -28.68 3.86 23.27
N ASN A 415 -27.71 4.66 22.83
CA ASN A 415 -27.92 6.08 22.53
C ASN A 415 -28.08 6.39 21.02
N TYR A 416 -27.69 5.48 20.15
CA TYR A 416 -27.84 5.66 18.71
C TYR A 416 -28.71 4.58 18.10
N LYS A 417 -29.41 4.91 17.01
CA LYS A 417 -30.27 3.98 16.26
C LYS A 417 -29.99 4.11 14.77
N GLY A 418 -30.47 3.13 14.00
CA GLY A 418 -30.37 3.17 12.53
C GLY A 418 -28.96 3.06 11.99
N LYS A 419 -28.73 3.65 10.84
CA LYS A 419 -27.42 3.57 10.13
C LYS A 419 -26.28 4.28 10.87
N ILE A 420 -26.57 5.25 11.71
CA ILE A 420 -25.55 5.91 12.55
C ILE A 420 -24.99 4.93 13.57
N GLN A 421 -25.86 4.16 14.21
CA GLN A 421 -25.47 3.09 15.14
C GLN A 421 -24.57 2.07 14.43
N LEU A 422 -24.98 1.60 13.25
CA LEU A 422 -24.23 0.65 12.44
C LEU A 422 -22.80 1.17 12.14
N ILE A 423 -22.67 2.42 11.67
CA ILE A 423 -21.36 3.00 11.35
C ILE A 423 -20.50 3.13 12.60
N TYR A 424 -21.02 3.70 13.69
CA TYR A 424 -20.21 4.01 14.87
C TYR A 424 -19.78 2.75 15.62
N THR A 425 -20.66 1.74 15.75
CA THR A 425 -20.29 0.48 16.39
C THR A 425 -19.24 -0.28 15.57
N THR A 426 -19.36 -0.27 14.24
CA THR A 426 -18.37 -0.92 13.37
C THR A 426 -17.02 -0.22 13.42
N LEU A 427 -17.01 1.12 13.40
CA LEU A 427 -15.76 1.88 13.56
C LEU A 427 -15.09 1.61 14.90
N LEU A 428 -15.86 1.53 15.97
CA LEU A 428 -15.32 1.23 17.31
C LEU A 428 -14.77 -0.20 17.37
N GLY A 429 -15.52 -1.21 16.89
CA GLY A 429 -15.05 -2.59 16.85
C GLY A 429 -13.79 -2.75 16.00
N PHE A 430 -13.75 -2.08 14.87
CA PHE A 430 -12.57 -2.09 14.01
C PHE A 430 -11.38 -1.34 14.63
N ALA A 431 -11.61 -0.25 15.36
CA ALA A 431 -10.55 0.45 16.10
C ALA A 431 -9.92 -0.42 17.20
N ILE A 432 -10.71 -1.28 17.86
CA ILE A 432 -10.21 -2.24 18.87
C ILE A 432 -9.22 -3.21 18.22
N VAL A 433 -9.62 -3.89 17.14
CA VAL A 433 -8.73 -4.85 16.48
C VAL A 433 -7.53 -4.17 15.84
N MET A 434 -7.67 -2.95 15.31
CA MET A 434 -6.55 -2.17 14.78
C MET A 434 -5.58 -1.70 15.88
N PHE A 435 -6.08 -1.46 17.07
CA PHE A 435 -5.20 -1.19 18.21
C PHE A 435 -4.33 -2.41 18.52
N VAL A 436 -4.95 -3.58 18.71
CA VAL A 436 -4.21 -4.82 18.99
C VAL A 436 -3.26 -5.15 17.84
N PHE A 437 -3.70 -4.97 16.59
CA PHE A 437 -2.85 -5.17 15.42
C PHE A 437 -1.63 -4.26 15.41
N SER A 438 -1.81 -2.95 15.58
CA SER A 438 -0.73 -1.96 15.41
C SER A 438 0.22 -1.86 16.62
N PHE A 439 -0.27 -2.13 17.83
CA PHE A 439 0.52 -1.95 19.05
C PHE A 439 1.05 -3.26 19.63
N HIS A 440 0.49 -4.40 19.26
CA HIS A 440 0.93 -5.69 19.80
C HIS A 440 1.28 -6.69 18.69
N PHE A 441 0.33 -7.07 17.85
CA PHE A 441 0.51 -8.12 16.84
C PHE A 441 1.66 -7.83 15.88
N LEU A 442 1.59 -6.70 15.18
CA LEU A 442 2.58 -6.37 14.15
C LEU A 442 3.98 -6.15 14.72
N PRO A 443 4.19 -5.41 15.84
CA PRO A 443 5.49 -5.32 16.49
C PRO A 443 6.08 -6.68 16.89
N GLN A 444 5.25 -7.60 17.41
CA GLN A 444 5.68 -8.94 17.74
C GLN A 444 6.02 -9.78 16.50
N ALA A 445 5.21 -9.71 15.47
CA ALA A 445 5.46 -10.45 14.22
C ALA A 445 6.75 -10.00 13.52
N VAL A 446 6.98 -8.69 13.42
CA VAL A 446 8.18 -8.14 12.78
C VAL A 446 9.44 -8.25 13.66
N SER A 447 9.31 -8.52 14.96
CA SER A 447 10.46 -8.76 15.82
C SER A 447 11.22 -10.04 15.46
N PHE A 448 10.62 -10.94 14.69
CA PHE A 448 11.28 -12.14 14.14
C PHE A 448 12.00 -11.86 12.81
N ASP A 449 12.33 -10.62 12.48
CA ASP A 449 13.19 -10.29 11.35
C ASP A 449 14.67 -10.46 11.76
N GLY A 450 15.25 -11.61 11.49
CA GLY A 450 16.64 -11.96 11.86
C GLY A 450 17.68 -10.99 11.25
N PRO A 451 17.58 -10.62 9.95
CA PRO A 451 18.44 -9.60 9.36
C PRO A 451 18.40 -8.25 10.10
N TYR A 452 17.21 -7.78 10.49
CA TYR A 452 17.09 -6.57 11.31
C TYR A 452 17.77 -6.72 12.69
N GLN A 453 17.55 -7.86 13.38
CA GLN A 453 18.16 -8.12 14.68
C GLN A 453 19.69 -8.13 14.57
N ALA A 454 20.23 -8.75 13.52
CA ALA A 454 21.66 -8.77 13.22
C ALA A 454 22.22 -7.36 12.97
N ALA A 455 21.50 -6.53 12.20
CA ALA A 455 21.88 -5.14 11.95
C ALA A 455 21.89 -4.31 13.25
N VAL A 456 20.90 -4.49 14.13
CA VAL A 456 20.88 -3.81 15.43
C VAL A 456 22.04 -4.30 16.31
N LYS A 457 22.30 -5.61 16.32
CA LYS A 457 23.39 -6.20 17.10
C LYS A 457 24.76 -5.71 16.63
N SER A 458 24.96 -5.54 15.32
CA SER A 458 26.24 -5.02 14.78
C SER A 458 26.58 -3.60 15.27
N LYS A 459 25.60 -2.80 15.68
CA LYS A 459 25.82 -1.46 16.26
C LYS A 459 26.42 -1.47 17.66
N GLU A 460 26.31 -2.58 18.37
CA GLU A 460 26.89 -2.73 19.72
C GLU A 460 28.42 -2.95 19.67
N PHE A 461 28.95 -3.28 18.49
CA PHE A 461 30.35 -3.57 18.27
C PHE A 461 31.07 -2.45 17.50
N ARG A 462 32.40 -2.40 17.63
CA ARG A 462 33.23 -1.59 16.73
C ARG A 462 33.43 -2.38 15.43
N VAL A 463 32.47 -2.29 14.53
CA VAL A 463 32.52 -2.95 13.23
C VAL A 463 33.42 -2.14 12.30
N ASN A 464 34.50 -2.73 11.81
CA ASN A 464 35.38 -2.13 10.79
C ASN A 464 34.79 -2.32 9.41
N GLN A 465 34.42 -3.56 9.07
CA GLN A 465 33.77 -3.90 7.80
C GLN A 465 32.68 -4.95 8.03
N LEU A 466 31.59 -4.80 7.30
CA LEU A 466 30.42 -5.67 7.36
C LEU A 466 30.20 -6.31 5.99
N PHE A 467 30.25 -7.64 5.96
CA PHE A 467 30.07 -8.42 4.75
C PHE A 467 28.76 -9.18 4.77
N SER A 468 28.21 -9.43 3.59
CA SER A 468 27.11 -10.36 3.40
C SER A 468 27.28 -11.16 2.12
N ASN A 469 27.02 -12.47 2.21
CA ASN A 469 26.93 -13.34 1.03
C ASN A 469 25.48 -13.49 0.53
N ASN A 470 24.51 -12.99 1.27
CA ASN A 470 23.10 -13.15 0.95
C ASN A 470 22.51 -11.87 0.37
N ALA A 471 22.19 -11.88 -0.92
CA ALA A 471 21.53 -10.77 -1.59
C ALA A 471 20.11 -10.45 -1.06
N GLN A 472 19.51 -11.35 -0.29
CA GLN A 472 18.14 -11.20 0.23
C GLN A 472 18.07 -10.54 1.62
N SER A 473 19.18 -10.14 2.21
CA SER A 473 19.22 -9.50 3.55
C SER A 473 18.91 -7.99 3.51
N LEU A 474 17.82 -7.60 2.86
CA LEU A 474 17.50 -6.19 2.59
C LEU A 474 17.24 -5.33 3.83
N SER A 475 16.65 -5.91 4.90
CA SER A 475 16.48 -5.20 6.17
C SER A 475 17.81 -5.02 6.90
N PHE A 476 18.77 -5.93 6.71
CA PHE A 476 20.11 -5.79 7.25
C PHE A 476 20.79 -4.52 6.73
N ASP A 477 20.75 -4.30 5.42
CA ASP A 477 21.40 -3.15 4.78
C ASP A 477 20.84 -1.79 5.25
N ILE A 478 19.51 -1.72 5.39
CA ILE A 478 18.83 -0.46 5.76
C ILE A 478 19.13 -0.06 7.20
N TYR A 479 19.30 -1.04 8.10
CA TYR A 479 19.42 -0.79 9.52
C TYR A 479 20.85 -0.95 10.07
N ALA A 480 21.81 -1.41 9.28
CA ALA A 480 23.23 -1.38 9.64
C ALA A 480 23.78 0.06 9.59
N ASP A 481 24.66 0.43 10.52
CA ASP A 481 25.30 1.76 10.56
C ASP A 481 26.52 1.84 9.60
N VAL A 482 26.96 0.68 9.08
CA VAL A 482 28.12 0.55 8.19
C VAL A 482 27.65 -0.01 6.86
N ASN A 483 28.23 0.48 5.77
CA ASN A 483 27.91 -0.04 4.44
C ASN A 483 28.23 -1.53 4.34
N VAL A 484 27.25 -2.32 3.92
CA VAL A 484 27.39 -3.78 3.76
C VAL A 484 28.03 -4.08 2.42
N THR A 485 29.18 -4.78 2.44
CA THR A 485 29.87 -5.23 1.22
C THR A 485 29.43 -6.65 0.88
N TYR A 486 28.93 -6.85 -0.33
CA TYR A 486 28.52 -8.17 -0.82
C TYR A 486 29.70 -8.90 -1.45
N LYS A 487 30.16 -9.96 -0.81
CA LYS A 487 31.25 -10.83 -1.30
C LYS A 487 30.96 -12.28 -0.97
N ASN A 488 31.40 -13.18 -1.86
CA ASN A 488 31.36 -14.60 -1.56
C ASN A 488 32.28 -14.92 -0.36
N VAL A 489 31.88 -15.87 0.47
CA VAL A 489 32.63 -16.31 1.67
C VAL A 489 34.10 -16.57 1.34
N TYR A 490 34.39 -17.25 0.23
CA TYR A 490 35.76 -17.57 -0.21
C TYR A 490 36.62 -16.38 -0.67
N GLN A 491 36.02 -15.22 -0.91
CA GLN A 491 36.71 -14.00 -1.34
C GLN A 491 37.13 -13.08 -0.18
N LEU A 492 36.87 -13.50 1.07
CA LEU A 492 37.12 -12.70 2.26
C LEU A 492 38.41 -13.07 2.99
N GLN A 493 39.25 -13.96 2.43
CA GLN A 493 40.48 -14.45 3.10
C GLN A 493 41.44 -13.32 3.47
N ASP A 494 41.46 -12.22 2.70
CA ASP A 494 42.31 -11.05 2.96
C ASP A 494 41.71 -10.08 4.02
N TYR A 495 40.52 -10.38 4.55
CA TYR A 495 39.75 -9.49 5.43
C TYR A 495 39.59 -10.03 6.87
N THR A 496 40.41 -10.99 7.29
CA THR A 496 40.38 -11.63 8.61
C THR A 496 41.00 -10.75 9.71
N ASN A 497 40.52 -9.52 9.85
CA ASN A 497 40.99 -8.57 10.87
C ASN A 497 39.96 -8.43 12.00
N ASN A 498 40.40 -8.12 13.20
CA ASN A 498 39.50 -7.84 14.33
C ASN A 498 38.45 -6.76 13.96
N GLY A 499 37.20 -7.03 14.24
CA GLY A 499 36.09 -6.13 13.97
C GLY A 499 35.49 -6.26 12.57
N ASN A 500 35.85 -7.30 11.81
CA ASN A 500 35.18 -7.65 10.57
C ASN A 500 34.12 -8.73 10.83
N TYR A 501 32.93 -8.52 10.29
CA TYR A 501 31.79 -9.42 10.49
C TYR A 501 31.20 -9.85 9.15
N ILE A 502 30.76 -11.10 9.07
CA ILE A 502 29.99 -11.62 7.93
C ILE A 502 28.59 -12.04 8.39
N PHE A 503 27.59 -11.58 7.64
CA PHE A 503 26.19 -11.97 7.82
C PHE A 503 25.82 -13.06 6.82
N VAL A 504 25.32 -14.20 7.32
CA VAL A 504 24.99 -15.39 6.52
C VAL A 504 23.73 -16.08 7.03
N ASN A 505 23.12 -16.89 6.17
CA ASN A 505 21.99 -17.76 6.52
C ASN A 505 22.45 -19.14 6.99
N GLU A 506 21.50 -19.99 7.41
CA GLU A 506 21.74 -21.33 7.94
C GLU A 506 22.46 -22.25 6.93
N SER A 507 22.24 -22.10 5.63
CA SER A 507 22.91 -22.94 4.62
C SER A 507 24.38 -22.57 4.41
N GLN A 508 24.80 -21.38 4.83
CA GLN A 508 26.13 -20.82 4.56
C GLN A 508 27.05 -20.85 5.81
N ILE A 509 26.50 -21.00 7.00
CA ILE A 509 27.28 -20.94 8.24
C ILE A 509 28.37 -22.00 8.28
N ALA A 510 28.09 -23.23 7.82
CA ALA A 510 29.08 -24.32 7.83
C ALA A 510 30.31 -24.02 6.96
N ASP A 511 30.14 -23.31 5.85
CA ASP A 511 31.24 -22.92 4.97
C ASP A 511 32.07 -21.79 5.58
N VAL A 512 31.44 -20.86 6.31
CA VAL A 512 32.13 -19.80 7.05
C VAL A 512 33.02 -20.41 8.15
N LEU A 513 32.45 -21.30 8.97
CA LEU A 513 33.16 -21.93 10.09
C LEU A 513 34.28 -22.88 9.65
N LYS A 514 34.22 -23.42 8.42
CA LYS A 514 35.34 -24.19 7.82
C LYS A 514 36.46 -23.32 7.29
N THR A 515 36.13 -22.11 6.82
CA THR A 515 37.05 -21.23 6.09
C THR A 515 37.77 -20.26 7.03
N TYR A 516 37.11 -19.85 8.11
CA TYR A 516 37.61 -18.85 9.06
C TYR A 516 37.64 -19.38 10.47
N GLU A 517 38.67 -19.02 11.24
CA GLU A 517 38.65 -19.18 12.69
C GLU A 517 37.64 -18.22 13.29
N GLU A 518 36.58 -18.75 13.85
CA GLU A 518 35.52 -17.99 14.50
C GLU A 518 36.02 -17.32 15.78
N LYS A 519 35.76 -16.02 15.92
CA LYS A 519 35.99 -15.29 17.18
C LYS A 519 34.69 -15.19 17.99
N ALA A 520 33.60 -14.89 17.32
CA ALA A 520 32.26 -14.85 17.92
C ALA A 520 31.19 -15.18 16.88
N VAL A 521 30.14 -15.92 17.27
CA VAL A 521 28.98 -16.27 16.45
C VAL A 521 27.70 -15.84 17.17
N TYR A 522 26.89 -15.05 16.51
CA TYR A 522 25.59 -14.59 17.00
C TYR A 522 24.48 -15.17 16.13
N GLU A 523 23.53 -15.87 16.73
CA GLU A 523 22.40 -16.51 16.05
C GLU A 523 21.13 -15.65 16.20
N PHE A 524 20.35 -15.55 15.10
CA PHE A 524 19.10 -14.81 15.03
C PHE A 524 18.02 -15.65 14.37
N ASN A 525 16.84 -15.69 15.00
CA ASN A 525 15.67 -16.36 14.45
C ASN A 525 14.99 -15.44 13.43
N HIS A 526 14.57 -16.00 12.28
CA HIS A 526 13.90 -15.26 11.23
C HIS A 526 12.57 -15.88 10.82
N HIS A 527 11.58 -15.03 10.60
CA HIS A 527 10.36 -15.35 9.88
C HIS A 527 9.86 -14.12 9.11
N ALA A 528 9.56 -14.29 7.83
CA ALA A 528 9.04 -13.19 7.01
C ALA A 528 7.64 -12.77 7.46
N ALA A 529 7.49 -11.56 8.01
CA ALA A 529 6.21 -11.04 8.51
C ALA A 529 5.12 -10.91 7.41
N THR A 530 5.48 -11.06 6.13
CA THR A 530 4.54 -11.10 5.00
C THR A 530 3.98 -12.49 4.72
N ASN A 531 4.51 -13.55 5.36
CA ASN A 531 4.10 -14.95 5.17
C ASN A 531 3.57 -15.56 6.48
N LEU A 532 2.49 -15.02 7.01
CA LEU A 532 1.90 -15.44 8.28
C LEU A 532 1.09 -16.74 8.12
N LYS A 533 1.72 -17.87 8.41
CA LYS A 533 1.05 -19.17 8.51
C LYS A 533 0.56 -19.43 9.93
N LEU A 534 -0.48 -20.24 10.08
CA LEU A 534 -1.03 -20.58 11.41
C LEU A 534 0.02 -21.23 12.32
N SER A 535 0.93 -22.03 11.75
CA SER A 535 2.05 -22.64 12.49
C SER A 535 3.00 -21.62 13.10
N PHE A 536 3.23 -20.48 12.44
CA PHE A 536 4.00 -19.37 13.01
C PHE A 536 3.19 -18.58 14.05
N LEU A 537 1.91 -18.38 13.81
CA LEU A 537 1.06 -17.60 14.71
C LEU A 537 0.90 -18.28 16.08
N LEU A 538 0.76 -19.60 16.11
CA LEU A 538 0.65 -20.35 17.36
C LEU A 538 2.00 -20.44 18.08
N GLU A 539 2.03 -20.01 19.35
CA GLU A 539 3.25 -20.03 20.16
C GLU A 539 3.87 -21.44 20.26
N SER A 540 3.04 -22.47 20.37
CA SER A 540 3.47 -23.87 20.53
C SER A 540 4.20 -24.47 19.31
N SER A 541 3.97 -23.96 18.10
CA SER A 541 4.57 -24.47 16.86
C SER A 541 5.51 -23.47 16.19
N ARG A 542 5.60 -22.25 16.70
CA ARG A 542 6.38 -21.15 16.09
C ARG A 542 7.86 -21.52 15.90
N SER A 543 8.49 -22.08 16.92
CA SER A 543 9.92 -22.46 16.88
C SER A 543 10.28 -23.35 15.69
N ASN A 544 9.33 -24.21 15.24
CA ASN A 544 9.55 -25.14 14.12
C ASN A 544 9.44 -24.46 12.74
N THR A 545 9.09 -23.17 12.70
CA THR A 545 8.91 -22.41 11.46
C THR A 545 9.95 -21.31 11.26
N LEU A 546 10.86 -21.18 12.23
CA LEU A 546 11.90 -20.14 12.20
C LEU A 546 13.12 -20.64 11.42
N GLU A 547 13.59 -19.80 10.51
CA GLU A 547 14.89 -19.93 9.86
C GLU A 547 15.95 -19.25 10.73
N LYS A 548 17.23 -19.63 10.54
CA LYS A 548 18.34 -19.07 11.29
C LYS A 548 19.25 -18.23 10.41
N PHE A 549 19.65 -17.10 10.94
CA PHE A 549 20.69 -16.24 10.40
C PHE A 549 21.79 -16.04 11.41
N TYR A 550 22.99 -15.76 10.94
CA TYR A 550 24.18 -15.65 11.78
C TYR A 550 24.99 -14.40 11.42
N LEU A 551 25.52 -13.74 12.45
CA LEU A 551 26.55 -12.72 12.33
C LEU A 551 27.82 -13.29 12.96
N VAL A 552 28.86 -13.47 12.16
CA VAL A 552 30.10 -14.12 12.55
C VAL A 552 31.23 -13.11 12.47
N GLU A 553 32.02 -13.01 13.57
CA GLU A 553 33.27 -12.25 13.56
C GLU A 553 34.38 -13.11 12.95
N ILE A 554 35.08 -12.56 11.92
CA ILE A 554 36.10 -13.27 11.14
C ILE A 554 37.48 -12.63 11.26
#